data_7d624bba68a6101b7acc6db475db6b03
#
_entry.id   7d624bba68a6101b7acc6db475db6b03
#
_cell.length_a   1.000
_cell.length_b   1.000
_cell.length_c   1.000
_cell.angle_alpha   90.00
_cell.angle_beta   90.00
_cell.angle_gamma   90.00
#
_symmetry.space_group_name_H-M   'P 1'
#
loop_
_entity.id
_entity.type
_entity.pdbx_description
1 polymer ?
#
loop_
_entity_poly.entity_id
_entity_poly.type
_entity_poly.pdbx_seq_one_letter_code
_entity_poly.pdbx_strand_id
1 'polypeptide(L)'
;MRQVVRKNIKEAHNISSEEPFYTLLIDGNSVMKRSLTNTRLGEDGKNYGMIEQSIKFIERVLLDRNFSHCYFFMDGEGSGQLRAYLYEEYKANRDKHYFTSAISEYDKQINDYVRNCIAYHNKKRSQIELKRGETDDEAFERQKPILVAILENLFVRTMEHRDVEGDDLIAYYVKHKKPNEKIYIISGDRDITQLIADDVAVYILDKGVYVSKKNDKEVLGIPSENIVLQKMICGDASDNIKGIKGVGETTLKKLFPEIVTRPMTLSEIMSQAKEINEQRAKEKKKPLLACTNIIDKVTDGVQGERIYEVNKQIIDLSEPLLTKDAKEELDANMDSPLDPTDRNFSNIYNIVQEFKISFLYDENKFGNLFGCFGRLIENEKNFFKKS
;
A
#
# COMPACT_ATOMS: atom_id res chain seq x y z
N MET A 1 30.48 -8.08 -11.05
CA MET A 1 29.62 -6.90 -11.33
C MET A 1 29.40 -6.66 -12.84
N ARG A 2 30.44 -6.37 -13.65
CA ARG A 2 30.27 -6.18 -15.12
C ARG A 2 29.60 -7.36 -15.85
N GLN A 3 29.77 -8.60 -15.40
CA GLN A 3 29.10 -9.77 -15.99
C GLN A 3 27.60 -9.85 -15.63
N VAL A 4 27.21 -9.44 -14.44
CA VAL A 4 25.80 -9.42 -14.01
C VAL A 4 25.02 -8.35 -14.77
N VAL A 5 25.59 -7.13 -14.91
CA VAL A 5 24.99 -6.05 -15.70
C VAL A 5 24.82 -6.45 -17.18
N ARG A 6 25.86 -7.10 -17.78
CA ARG A 6 25.77 -7.60 -19.17
C ARG A 6 24.78 -8.77 -19.33
N LYS A 7 24.61 -9.61 -18.30
CA LYS A 7 23.62 -10.69 -18.31
C LYS A 7 22.20 -10.13 -18.26
N ASN A 8 21.95 -9.14 -17.40
CA ASN A 8 20.65 -8.48 -17.24
C ASN A 8 20.21 -7.72 -18.52
N ILE A 9 21.14 -7.12 -19.27
CA ILE A 9 20.82 -6.45 -20.56
C ILE A 9 20.53 -7.48 -21.67
N LYS A 10 21.12 -8.67 -21.62
CA LYS A 10 20.87 -9.72 -22.62
C LYS A 10 19.57 -10.49 -22.41
N GLU A 11 18.95 -10.37 -21.25
CA GLU A 11 17.69 -11.05 -20.91
C GLU A 11 16.43 -10.18 -21.15
N ALA A 12 16.54 -9.07 -21.87
CA ALA A 12 15.38 -8.39 -22.45
C ALA A 12 14.75 -9.31 -23.49
N HIS A 13 13.76 -10.09 -23.06
CA HIS A 13 13.09 -11.04 -23.93
C HIS A 13 12.09 -10.31 -24.83
N ASN A 14 12.00 -10.78 -26.07
CA ASN A 14 10.91 -10.44 -26.98
C ASN A 14 9.59 -10.94 -26.39
N ILE A 15 8.89 -10.11 -25.66
CA ILE A 15 7.57 -10.44 -25.09
C ILE A 15 6.59 -10.47 -26.26
N SER A 16 6.01 -11.65 -26.54
CA SER A 16 4.89 -11.77 -27.47
C SER A 16 3.60 -11.39 -26.75
N SER A 17 2.58 -10.94 -27.47
CA SER A 17 1.27 -10.60 -26.88
C SER A 17 0.56 -11.79 -26.19
N GLU A 18 1.05 -13.01 -26.41
CA GLU A 18 0.53 -14.25 -25.83
C GLU A 18 1.33 -14.74 -24.61
N GLU A 19 2.56 -14.25 -24.41
CA GLU A 19 3.38 -14.62 -23.26
C GLU A 19 3.04 -13.77 -22.04
N PRO A 20 3.06 -14.35 -20.82
CA PRO A 20 2.84 -13.58 -19.62
C PRO A 20 3.95 -12.54 -19.42
N PHE A 21 3.56 -11.31 -19.15
CA PHE A 21 4.46 -10.22 -18.79
C PHE A 21 4.20 -9.73 -17.37
N TYR A 22 5.17 -8.99 -16.82
CA TYR A 22 5.15 -8.60 -15.42
C TYR A 22 5.08 -7.09 -15.27
N THR A 23 4.15 -6.63 -14.44
CA THR A 23 4.04 -5.22 -14.05
C THR A 23 4.29 -5.05 -12.56
N LEU A 24 5.07 -4.05 -12.22
CA LEU A 24 5.34 -3.63 -10.86
C LEU A 24 4.50 -2.39 -10.52
N LEU A 25 3.63 -2.50 -9.54
CA LEU A 25 2.87 -1.38 -8.96
C LEU A 25 3.43 -1.05 -7.59
N ILE A 26 3.77 0.19 -7.35
CA ILE A 26 4.38 0.65 -6.11
C ILE A 26 3.45 1.66 -5.45
N ASP A 27 3.05 1.38 -4.21
CA ASP A 27 2.51 2.37 -3.31
C ASP A 27 3.66 3.32 -2.92
N GLY A 28 3.68 4.46 -3.61
CA GLY A 28 4.75 5.44 -3.50
C GLY A 28 4.80 6.07 -2.11
N ASN A 29 3.66 6.34 -1.51
CA ASN A 29 3.60 6.93 -0.18
C ASN A 29 4.18 6.00 0.88
N SER A 30 3.87 4.70 0.82
CA SER A 30 4.46 3.71 1.73
C SER A 30 5.98 3.60 1.57
N VAL A 31 6.47 3.55 0.32
CA VAL A 31 7.91 3.47 0.05
C VAL A 31 8.64 4.74 0.48
N MET A 32 8.10 5.92 0.16
CA MET A 32 8.70 7.22 0.54
C MET A 32 8.72 7.41 2.06
N LYS A 33 7.59 7.18 2.75
CA LYS A 33 7.50 7.32 4.22
C LYS A 33 8.48 6.38 4.93
N ARG A 34 8.59 5.13 4.47
CA ARG A 34 9.56 4.17 5.00
C ARG A 34 11.00 4.61 4.76
N SER A 35 11.28 5.17 3.59
CA SER A 35 12.62 5.63 3.19
C SER A 35 13.04 6.91 3.90
N LEU A 36 12.09 7.72 4.37
CA LEU A 36 12.32 9.01 5.04
C LEU A 36 13.14 8.88 6.34
N THR A 37 13.05 7.73 7.01
CA THR A 37 13.81 7.47 8.25
C THR A 37 15.32 7.42 8.03
N ASN A 38 15.78 7.28 6.80
CA ASN A 38 17.20 7.23 6.46
C ASN A 38 17.77 8.64 6.32
N THR A 39 18.99 8.79 6.77
CA THR A 39 19.71 10.07 6.68
C THR A 39 20.86 9.94 5.69
N ARG A 40 20.81 10.79 4.65
CA ARG A 40 21.89 10.92 3.67
C ARG A 40 22.02 12.40 3.31
N LEU A 41 23.08 13.03 3.76
CA LEU A 41 23.29 14.46 3.52
C LEU A 41 23.84 14.69 2.12
N GLY A 42 23.26 15.67 1.42
CA GLY A 42 23.83 16.25 0.23
C GLY A 42 24.95 17.23 0.56
N GLU A 43 25.58 17.82 -0.44
CA GLU A 43 26.64 18.82 -0.27
C GLU A 43 26.11 20.13 0.34
N ASP A 44 24.81 20.39 0.21
CA ASP A 44 24.10 21.51 0.83
C ASP A 44 23.75 21.27 2.30
N GLY A 45 24.13 20.13 2.85
CA GLY A 45 23.85 19.72 4.23
C GLY A 45 22.43 19.23 4.50
N LYS A 46 21.54 19.25 3.48
CA LYS A 46 20.16 18.74 3.62
C LYS A 46 20.10 17.22 3.50
N ASN A 47 19.06 16.61 4.08
CA ASN A 47 18.85 15.18 4.00
C ASN A 47 18.14 14.80 2.69
N TYR A 48 18.72 13.84 1.97
CA TYR A 48 18.16 13.21 0.75
C TYR A 48 18.02 11.70 0.87
N GLY A 49 17.99 11.19 2.10
CA GLY A 49 17.93 9.75 2.38
C GLY A 49 16.69 9.07 1.82
N MET A 50 15.54 9.77 1.76
CA MET A 50 14.32 9.25 1.14
C MET A 50 14.55 8.93 -0.34
N ILE A 51 15.17 9.83 -1.09
CA ILE A 51 15.46 9.63 -2.52
C ILE A 51 16.37 8.42 -2.70
N GLU A 52 17.50 8.38 -1.98
CA GLU A 52 18.47 7.28 -2.10
C GLU A 52 17.85 5.92 -1.80
N GLN A 53 17.12 5.83 -0.70
CA GLN A 53 16.57 4.54 -0.26
C GLN A 53 15.38 4.08 -1.13
N SER A 54 14.54 5.01 -1.60
CA SER A 54 13.46 4.68 -2.52
C SER A 54 13.99 4.13 -3.83
N ILE A 55 14.98 4.79 -4.43
CA ILE A 55 15.60 4.33 -5.67
C ILE A 55 16.28 2.97 -5.48
N LYS A 56 17.07 2.77 -4.41
CA LYS A 56 17.72 1.50 -4.10
C LYS A 56 16.72 0.38 -3.84
N PHE A 57 15.59 0.69 -3.22
CA PHE A 57 14.55 -0.30 -2.99
C PHE A 57 13.92 -0.74 -4.31
N ILE A 58 13.54 0.20 -5.18
CA ILE A 58 12.98 -0.08 -6.50
C ILE A 58 13.99 -0.85 -7.36
N GLU A 59 15.26 -0.42 -7.38
CA GLU A 59 16.35 -1.14 -8.06
C GLU A 59 16.40 -2.62 -7.65
N ARG A 60 16.38 -2.90 -6.35
CA ARG A 60 16.40 -4.26 -5.83
C ARG A 60 15.23 -5.09 -6.34
N VAL A 61 14.03 -4.53 -6.32
CA VAL A 61 12.84 -5.24 -6.80
C VAL A 61 12.90 -5.49 -8.30
N LEU A 62 13.36 -4.50 -9.08
CA LEU A 62 13.54 -4.65 -10.55
C LEU A 62 14.60 -5.68 -10.91
N LEU A 63 15.55 -5.99 -10.02
CA LEU A 63 16.54 -7.05 -10.22
C LEU A 63 15.96 -8.45 -10.02
N ASP A 64 14.92 -8.59 -9.21
CA ASP A 64 14.31 -9.89 -8.91
C ASP A 64 13.55 -10.49 -10.09
N ARG A 65 13.04 -9.65 -11.00
CA ARG A 65 12.23 -10.06 -12.16
C ARG A 65 12.42 -9.17 -13.36
N ASN A 66 12.03 -9.70 -14.53
CA ASN A 66 11.99 -8.97 -15.78
C ASN A 66 10.65 -8.24 -15.93
N PHE A 67 10.49 -7.07 -15.31
CA PHE A 67 9.29 -6.26 -15.43
C PHE A 67 9.23 -5.54 -16.79
N SER A 68 8.05 -5.51 -17.39
CA SER A 68 7.74 -4.73 -18.58
C SER A 68 7.37 -3.30 -18.23
N HIS A 69 6.63 -3.13 -17.15
CA HIS A 69 6.15 -1.82 -16.69
C HIS A 69 6.42 -1.65 -15.19
N CYS A 70 6.63 -0.40 -14.78
CA CYS A 70 6.74 -0.02 -13.38
C CYS A 70 5.94 1.26 -13.15
N TYR A 71 4.97 1.20 -12.23
CA TYR A 71 4.14 2.33 -11.82
C TYR A 71 4.44 2.70 -10.38
N PHE A 72 4.43 3.99 -10.09
CA PHE A 72 4.61 4.56 -8.77
C PHE A 72 3.42 5.47 -8.47
N PHE A 73 2.44 4.92 -7.75
CA PHE A 73 1.20 5.60 -7.41
C PHE A 73 1.33 6.34 -6.09
N MET A 74 0.80 7.56 -6.04
CA MET A 74 0.86 8.42 -4.87
C MET A 74 -0.53 8.95 -4.54
N ASP A 75 -0.72 9.28 -3.26
CA ASP A 75 -1.90 10.00 -2.81
C ASP A 75 -1.85 11.43 -3.35
N GLY A 76 -2.93 11.88 -3.97
CA GLY A 76 -3.06 13.25 -4.41
C GLY A 76 -3.46 14.22 -3.31
N GLU A 77 -3.38 15.51 -3.59
CA GLU A 77 -3.91 16.54 -2.70
C GLU A 77 -5.40 16.29 -2.43
N GLY A 78 -5.82 16.32 -1.16
CA GLY A 78 -7.19 16.01 -0.77
C GLY A 78 -7.55 14.53 -0.80
N SER A 79 -6.57 13.62 -0.90
CA SER A 79 -6.79 12.17 -0.86
C SER A 79 -7.60 11.75 0.37
N GLY A 80 -8.55 10.81 0.16
CA GLY A 80 -9.48 10.39 1.20
C GLY A 80 -10.79 11.19 1.25
N GLN A 81 -10.90 12.32 0.53
CA GLN A 81 -12.14 13.10 0.52
C GLN A 81 -13.32 12.31 -0.07
N LEU A 82 -13.10 11.51 -1.10
CA LEU A 82 -14.16 10.67 -1.67
C LEU A 82 -14.73 9.70 -0.62
N ARG A 83 -13.88 9.15 0.26
CA ARG A 83 -14.32 8.32 1.38
C ARG A 83 -14.97 9.15 2.49
N ALA A 84 -14.47 10.35 2.75
CA ALA A 84 -15.06 11.25 3.75
C ALA A 84 -16.48 11.71 3.38
N TYR A 85 -16.82 11.81 2.11
CA TYR A 85 -18.21 12.04 1.66
C TYR A 85 -19.15 10.87 1.98
N LEU A 86 -18.62 9.65 2.00
CA LEU A 86 -19.38 8.45 2.38
C LEU A 86 -19.45 8.25 3.90
N TYR A 87 -18.38 8.64 4.59
CA TYR A 87 -18.22 8.49 6.02
C TYR A 87 -17.36 9.64 6.60
N GLU A 88 -18.00 10.63 7.20
CA GLU A 88 -17.39 11.88 7.66
C GLU A 88 -16.22 11.66 8.64
N GLU A 89 -16.28 10.59 9.44
CA GLU A 89 -15.23 10.26 10.42
C GLU A 89 -14.02 9.56 9.80
N TYR A 90 -14.00 9.30 8.48
CA TYR A 90 -12.88 8.62 7.80
C TYR A 90 -11.57 9.37 8.01
N LYS A 91 -10.59 8.68 8.58
CA LYS A 91 -9.26 9.22 8.91
C LYS A 91 -9.25 10.48 9.79
N ALA A 92 -10.37 10.87 10.41
CA ALA A 92 -10.48 12.08 11.24
C ALA A 92 -9.57 12.06 12.48
N ASN A 93 -9.02 10.91 12.83
CA ASN A 93 -8.08 10.76 13.94
C ASN A 93 -6.61 10.97 13.53
N ARG A 94 -6.31 11.14 12.24
CA ARG A 94 -4.91 11.28 11.77
C ARG A 94 -4.26 12.60 12.17
N ASP A 95 -5.06 13.67 12.36
CA ASP A 95 -4.60 14.98 12.86
C ASP A 95 -4.40 15.03 14.37
N LYS A 96 -4.87 14.02 15.10
CA LYS A 96 -4.66 13.87 16.54
C LYS A 96 -3.53 12.86 16.72
N HIS A 97 -2.41 13.31 17.27
CA HIS A 97 -1.28 12.46 17.63
C HIS A 97 -1.73 11.04 17.99
N TYR A 98 -1.30 10.06 17.25
CA TYR A 98 -1.78 8.67 17.13
C TYR A 98 -1.90 7.87 18.44
N PHE A 99 -1.61 8.48 19.61
CA PHE A 99 -1.37 7.76 20.85
C PHE A 99 -2.12 8.28 22.08
N THR A 100 -3.12 9.13 21.95
CA THR A 100 -3.74 9.71 23.16
C THR A 100 -5.17 9.28 23.47
N SER A 101 -5.87 8.50 22.64
CA SER A 101 -7.31 8.34 22.86
C SER A 101 -7.87 6.91 22.96
N ALA A 102 -7.06 5.86 22.99
CA ALA A 102 -7.58 4.48 23.06
C ALA A 102 -7.04 3.67 24.25
N ILE A 103 -6.90 4.29 25.43
CA ILE A 103 -6.46 3.56 26.59
C ILE A 103 -7.59 3.57 27.63
N SER A 104 -8.32 2.44 27.73
CA SER A 104 -9.26 2.21 28.81
C SER A 104 -8.52 2.02 30.15
N GLU A 105 -9.17 2.38 31.27
CA GLU A 105 -8.61 2.25 32.62
C GLU A 105 -8.17 0.84 33.04
N TYR A 106 -8.42 -0.16 32.21
CA TYR A 106 -8.14 -1.57 32.49
C TYR A 106 -6.67 -1.97 32.42
N ASP A 107 -5.81 -1.17 31.78
CA ASP A 107 -4.43 -1.53 31.49
C ASP A 107 -3.38 -0.53 31.99
N LYS A 108 -3.45 -0.13 33.25
CA LYS A 108 -2.52 0.87 33.79
C LYS A 108 -1.04 0.46 33.68
N GLN A 109 -0.72 -0.82 33.82
CA GLN A 109 0.66 -1.31 33.69
C GLN A 109 1.13 -1.45 32.24
N ILE A 110 0.26 -1.91 31.34
CA ILE A 110 0.50 -1.93 29.89
C ILE A 110 0.58 -0.50 29.36
N ASN A 111 -0.24 0.40 29.90
CA ASN A 111 -0.23 1.81 29.61
C ASN A 111 1.10 2.49 29.88
N ASP A 112 1.73 2.20 31.01
CA ASP A 112 3.02 2.80 31.36
C ASP A 112 4.14 2.28 30.44
N TYR A 113 4.12 1.00 30.08
CA TYR A 113 5.05 0.44 29.11
C TYR A 113 4.87 1.06 27.71
N VAL A 114 3.64 1.15 27.23
CA VAL A 114 3.31 1.77 25.93
C VAL A 114 3.68 3.25 25.91
N ARG A 115 3.36 4.01 26.98
CA ARG A 115 3.79 5.42 27.12
C ARG A 115 5.29 5.59 27.11
N ASN A 116 6.03 4.70 27.76
CA ASN A 116 7.49 4.73 27.78
C ASN A 116 8.07 4.40 26.40
N CYS A 117 7.49 3.43 25.67
CA CYS A 117 7.86 3.15 24.28
C CYS A 117 7.59 4.34 23.36
N ILE A 118 6.43 4.99 23.50
CA ILE A 118 6.05 6.18 22.75
C ILE A 118 7.00 7.34 23.05
N ALA A 119 7.25 7.60 24.33
CA ALA A 119 8.18 8.65 24.74
C ALA A 119 9.59 8.41 24.22
N TYR A 120 10.05 7.16 24.20
CA TYR A 120 11.32 6.76 23.61
C TYR A 120 11.36 7.01 22.09
N HIS A 121 10.33 6.58 21.38
CA HIS A 121 10.25 6.79 19.92
C HIS A 121 10.13 8.26 19.56
N ASN A 122 9.29 9.03 20.26
CA ASN A 122 9.18 10.47 20.06
C ASN A 122 10.50 11.21 20.36
N LYS A 123 11.20 10.84 21.41
CA LYS A 123 12.54 11.40 21.72
C LYS A 123 13.55 11.05 20.64
N LYS A 124 13.52 9.83 20.12
CA LYS A 124 14.39 9.40 19.01
C LYS A 124 14.06 10.17 17.73
N ARG A 125 12.77 10.34 17.41
CA ARG A 125 12.28 11.11 16.27
C ARG A 125 12.74 12.57 16.37
N SER A 126 12.48 13.24 17.50
CA SER A 126 12.90 14.63 17.75
C SER A 126 14.42 14.81 17.64
N GLN A 127 15.21 13.84 18.08
CA GLN A 127 16.67 13.87 17.94
C GLN A 127 17.12 13.74 16.48
N ILE A 128 16.39 12.97 15.67
CA ILE A 128 16.65 12.83 14.23
C ILE A 128 16.28 14.12 13.51
N GLU A 129 15.13 14.69 13.80
CA GLU A 129 14.67 15.98 13.24
C GLU A 129 15.63 17.12 13.56
N LEU A 130 16.07 17.22 14.83
CA LEU A 130 17.08 18.21 15.25
C LEU A 130 18.41 18.07 14.48
N LYS A 131 18.83 16.84 14.17
CA LYS A 131 20.04 16.60 13.36
C LYS A 131 19.87 16.97 11.89
N ARG A 132 18.64 16.85 11.36
CA ARG A 132 18.33 17.17 9.96
C ARG A 132 18.11 18.65 9.73
N GLY A 133 17.75 19.42 10.78
CA GLY A 133 17.36 20.83 10.68
C GLY A 133 16.02 21.06 9.96
N GLU A 134 15.22 20.00 9.77
CA GLU A 134 13.89 20.01 9.16
C GLU A 134 13.02 18.90 9.77
N THR A 135 11.71 19.07 9.76
CA THR A 135 10.74 18.05 10.17
C THR A 135 10.63 16.93 9.12
N ASP A 136 10.04 15.80 9.49
CA ASP A 136 9.80 14.69 8.55
C ASP A 136 8.87 15.13 7.42
N ASP A 137 7.86 15.97 7.71
CA ASP A 137 6.92 16.45 6.70
C ASP A 137 7.61 17.43 5.73
N GLU A 138 8.40 18.36 6.23
CA GLU A 138 9.22 19.27 5.39
C GLU A 138 10.21 18.50 4.52
N ALA A 139 10.86 17.49 5.08
CA ALA A 139 11.78 16.62 4.36
C ALA A 139 11.06 15.79 3.28
N PHE A 140 9.84 15.32 3.55
CA PHE A 140 9.02 14.58 2.61
C PHE A 140 8.61 15.47 1.43
N GLU A 141 7.99 16.61 1.71
CA GLU A 141 7.51 17.56 0.69
C GLU A 141 8.64 18.08 -0.20
N ARG A 142 9.81 18.32 0.36
CA ARG A 142 10.98 18.76 -0.40
C ARG A 142 11.56 17.66 -1.31
N GLN A 143 11.61 16.42 -0.84
CA GLN A 143 12.23 15.32 -1.56
C GLN A 143 11.29 14.65 -2.58
N LYS A 144 9.97 14.66 -2.35
CA LYS A 144 8.97 14.02 -3.22
C LYS A 144 9.10 14.48 -4.68
N PRO A 145 9.05 15.77 -5.04
CA PRO A 145 9.13 16.19 -6.43
C PRO A 145 10.48 15.84 -7.10
N ILE A 146 11.56 15.85 -6.33
CA ILE A 146 12.89 15.47 -6.85
C ILE A 146 12.92 13.97 -7.17
N LEU A 147 12.40 13.14 -6.26
CA LEU A 147 12.31 11.69 -6.48
C LEU A 147 11.43 11.36 -7.69
N VAL A 148 10.27 11.99 -7.80
CA VAL A 148 9.34 11.82 -8.93
C VAL A 148 10.04 12.14 -10.24
N ALA A 149 10.72 13.31 -10.34
CA ALA A 149 11.46 13.70 -11.53
C ALA A 149 12.58 12.70 -11.91
N ILE A 150 13.28 12.14 -10.92
CA ILE A 150 14.28 11.09 -11.16
C ILE A 150 13.61 9.80 -11.67
N LEU A 151 12.53 9.34 -11.01
CA LEU A 151 11.83 8.12 -11.40
C LEU A 151 11.25 8.19 -12.80
N GLU A 152 10.69 9.32 -13.20
CA GLU A 152 10.18 9.54 -14.56
C GLU A 152 11.29 9.41 -15.60
N ASN A 153 12.46 9.97 -15.33
CA ASN A 153 13.63 9.82 -16.23
C ASN A 153 14.23 8.39 -16.22
N LEU A 154 13.86 7.57 -15.23
CA LEU A 154 14.14 6.13 -15.15
C LEU A 154 13.04 5.26 -15.79
N PHE A 155 12.06 5.87 -16.48
CA PHE A 155 10.93 5.19 -17.11
C PHE A 155 10.00 4.48 -16.13
N VAL A 156 9.92 4.97 -14.90
CA VAL A 156 8.87 4.64 -13.97
C VAL A 156 7.69 5.58 -14.25
N ARG A 157 6.50 5.02 -14.37
CA ARG A 157 5.27 5.78 -14.57
C ARG A 157 4.79 6.29 -13.22
N THR A 158 4.90 7.58 -12.98
CA THR A 158 4.42 8.19 -11.75
C THR A 158 3.01 8.72 -11.95
N MET A 159 2.16 8.54 -10.96
CA MET A 159 0.80 9.07 -11.01
C MET A 159 0.33 9.45 -9.61
N GLU A 160 -0.22 10.65 -9.50
CA GLU A 160 -1.04 11.11 -8.40
C GLU A 160 -2.19 11.93 -8.97
N HIS A 161 -3.36 11.84 -8.36
CA HIS A 161 -4.51 12.62 -8.82
C HIS A 161 -5.23 13.23 -7.62
N ARG A 162 -5.65 14.49 -7.77
CA ARG A 162 -6.36 15.22 -6.72
C ARG A 162 -7.58 14.44 -6.24
N ASP A 163 -7.79 14.43 -4.92
CA ASP A 163 -8.89 13.77 -4.20
C ASP A 163 -8.88 12.23 -4.27
N VAL A 164 -7.85 11.61 -4.89
CA VAL A 164 -7.73 10.15 -5.07
C VAL A 164 -6.58 9.59 -4.23
N GLU A 165 -6.83 8.45 -3.59
CA GLU A 165 -5.80 7.71 -2.86
C GLU A 165 -5.00 6.80 -3.81
N GLY A 166 -3.71 6.62 -3.53
CA GLY A 166 -2.83 5.75 -4.32
C GLY A 166 -3.32 4.31 -4.38
N ASP A 167 -3.95 3.83 -3.31
CA ASP A 167 -4.54 2.48 -3.24
C ASP A 167 -5.69 2.29 -4.23
N ASP A 168 -6.49 3.33 -4.46
CA ASP A 168 -7.55 3.29 -5.48
C ASP A 168 -7.00 3.26 -6.90
N LEU A 169 -5.89 3.98 -7.16
CA LEU A 169 -5.20 3.92 -8.45
C LEU A 169 -4.63 2.51 -8.70
N ILE A 170 -3.99 1.90 -7.68
CA ILE A 170 -3.49 0.53 -7.74
C ILE A 170 -4.65 -0.45 -8.01
N ALA A 171 -5.74 -0.32 -7.27
CA ALA A 171 -6.90 -1.20 -7.39
C ALA A 171 -7.57 -1.08 -8.76
N TYR A 172 -7.70 0.13 -9.28
CA TYR A 172 -8.22 0.36 -10.63
C TYR A 172 -7.34 -0.29 -11.69
N TYR A 173 -6.02 -0.13 -11.59
CA TYR A 173 -5.07 -0.79 -12.48
C TYR A 173 -5.25 -2.31 -12.47
N VAL A 174 -5.29 -2.92 -11.28
CA VAL A 174 -5.50 -4.37 -11.12
C VAL A 174 -6.81 -4.83 -11.76
N LYS A 175 -7.88 -4.05 -11.60
CA LYS A 175 -9.20 -4.34 -12.19
C LYS A 175 -9.19 -4.32 -13.72
N HIS A 176 -8.37 -3.47 -14.34
CA HIS A 176 -8.30 -3.26 -15.79
C HIS A 176 -7.05 -3.85 -16.44
N LYS A 177 -6.26 -4.66 -15.69
CA LYS A 177 -5.07 -5.33 -16.22
C LYS A 177 -5.35 -6.19 -17.44
N LYS A 178 -4.35 -6.41 -18.26
CA LYS A 178 -4.46 -7.28 -19.43
C LYS A 178 -4.56 -8.77 -19.02
N PRO A 179 -5.20 -9.64 -19.81
CA PRO A 179 -5.45 -11.04 -19.41
C PRO A 179 -4.20 -11.88 -19.09
N ASN A 180 -3.08 -11.61 -19.75
CA ASN A 180 -1.80 -12.31 -19.55
C ASN A 180 -0.82 -11.55 -18.63
N GLU A 181 -1.28 -10.48 -17.99
CA GLU A 181 -0.47 -9.65 -17.11
C GLU A 181 -0.41 -10.23 -15.70
N LYS A 182 0.81 -10.33 -15.17
CA LYS A 182 1.08 -10.70 -13.78
C LYS A 182 1.56 -9.49 -13.01
N ILE A 183 0.87 -9.16 -11.94
CA ILE A 183 1.09 -7.95 -11.15
C ILE A 183 1.81 -8.28 -9.85
N TYR A 184 2.81 -7.46 -9.54
CA TYR A 184 3.47 -7.40 -8.25
C TYR A 184 3.24 -6.03 -7.64
N ILE A 185 2.58 -6.00 -6.48
CA ILE A 185 2.29 -4.76 -5.74
C ILE A 185 3.27 -4.65 -4.59
N ILE A 186 3.81 -3.47 -4.36
CA ILE A 186 4.63 -3.13 -3.20
C ILE A 186 3.83 -2.15 -2.34
N SER A 187 3.48 -2.52 -1.12
CA SER A 187 2.83 -1.60 -0.18
C SER A 187 3.17 -1.91 1.28
N GLY A 188 3.11 -0.88 2.13
CA GLY A 188 3.09 -1.01 3.58
C GLY A 188 1.68 -1.23 4.12
N ASP A 189 0.66 -0.94 3.33
CA ASP A 189 -0.72 -1.10 3.72
C ASP A 189 -1.20 -2.55 3.54
N ARG A 190 -1.82 -3.10 4.58
CA ARG A 190 -2.36 -4.45 4.55
C ARG A 190 -3.66 -4.54 3.74
N ASP A 191 -4.33 -3.41 3.51
CA ASP A 191 -5.58 -3.39 2.76
C ASP A 191 -5.39 -3.75 1.31
N ILE A 192 -4.26 -3.41 0.74
CA ILE A 192 -3.87 -3.83 -0.62
C ILE A 192 -3.85 -5.35 -0.77
N THR A 193 -3.70 -6.12 0.33
CA THR A 193 -3.69 -7.59 0.24
C THR A 193 -5.03 -8.20 -0.16
N GLN A 194 -6.12 -7.45 -0.13
CA GLN A 194 -7.40 -7.88 -0.69
C GLN A 194 -7.37 -8.03 -2.22
N LEU A 195 -6.40 -7.39 -2.90
CA LEU A 195 -6.21 -7.48 -4.35
C LEU A 195 -5.46 -8.75 -4.79
N ILE A 196 -5.01 -9.59 -3.86
CA ILE A 196 -4.29 -10.83 -4.16
C ILE A 196 -5.17 -11.76 -4.99
N ALA A 197 -4.64 -12.19 -6.14
CA ALA A 197 -5.26 -13.15 -7.06
C ALA A 197 -4.21 -14.16 -7.57
N ASP A 198 -4.58 -15.06 -8.46
CA ASP A 198 -3.64 -16.04 -9.03
C ASP A 198 -2.49 -15.39 -9.79
N ASP A 199 -2.74 -14.22 -10.33
CA ASP A 199 -1.81 -13.40 -11.11
C ASP A 199 -1.43 -12.08 -10.44
N VAL A 200 -1.82 -11.87 -9.17
CA VAL A 200 -1.50 -10.69 -8.37
C VAL A 200 -0.87 -11.11 -7.04
N ALA A 201 0.35 -10.65 -6.79
CA ALA A 201 1.05 -10.85 -5.51
C ALA A 201 1.41 -9.50 -4.88
N VAL A 202 1.43 -9.45 -3.55
CA VAL A 202 1.75 -8.23 -2.77
C VAL A 202 3.01 -8.45 -1.95
N TYR A 203 3.96 -7.55 -2.05
CA TYR A 203 5.09 -7.47 -1.12
C TYR A 203 4.73 -6.54 0.03
N ILE A 204 4.65 -7.10 1.24
CA ILE A 204 4.36 -6.34 2.46
C ILE A 204 5.66 -5.77 3.01
N LEU A 205 5.81 -4.44 2.92
CA LEU A 205 7.05 -3.74 3.31
C LEU A 205 7.51 -4.05 4.73
N ASP A 206 6.60 -4.05 5.70
CA ASP A 206 6.94 -4.26 7.11
C ASP A 206 7.36 -5.68 7.43
N LYS A 207 6.80 -6.66 6.72
CA LYS A 207 7.15 -8.06 6.89
C LYS A 207 8.31 -8.50 6.00
N GLY A 208 8.62 -7.76 4.94
CA GLY A 208 9.66 -8.10 3.98
C GLY A 208 9.35 -9.40 3.20
N VAL A 209 8.07 -9.69 2.94
CA VAL A 209 7.63 -10.97 2.35
C VAL A 209 6.63 -10.75 1.23
N TYR A 210 6.74 -11.57 0.17
CA TYR A 210 5.70 -11.67 -0.86
C TYR A 210 4.53 -12.55 -0.40
N VAL A 211 3.32 -12.05 -0.58
CA VAL A 211 2.07 -12.74 -0.30
C VAL A 211 1.32 -12.96 -1.60
N SER A 212 0.87 -14.19 -1.81
CA SER A 212 0.09 -14.63 -2.96
C SER A 212 -0.98 -15.61 -2.48
N LYS A 213 -1.86 -16.09 -3.34
CA LYS A 213 -2.86 -17.13 -2.99
C LYS A 213 -2.26 -18.40 -2.40
N LYS A 214 -0.95 -18.65 -2.58
CA LYS A 214 -0.28 -19.85 -2.06
C LYS A 214 0.04 -19.77 -0.57
N ASN A 215 0.24 -18.57 -0.03
CA ASN A 215 0.69 -18.35 1.35
C ASN A 215 -0.08 -17.24 2.10
N ASP A 216 -1.16 -16.73 1.53
CA ASP A 216 -1.95 -15.65 2.14
C ASP A 216 -2.45 -16.02 3.54
N LYS A 217 -3.03 -17.21 3.71
CA LYS A 217 -3.52 -17.70 5.00
C LYS A 217 -2.42 -17.77 6.07
N GLU A 218 -1.23 -18.21 5.68
CA GLU A 218 -0.10 -18.30 6.59
C GLU A 218 0.40 -16.91 7.02
N VAL A 219 0.53 -15.99 6.07
CA VAL A 219 1.12 -14.66 6.32
C VAL A 219 0.10 -13.69 6.92
N LEU A 220 -1.16 -13.72 6.45
CA LEU A 220 -2.23 -12.81 6.86
C LEU A 220 -3.06 -13.38 8.03
N GLY A 221 -3.05 -14.70 8.21
CA GLY A 221 -3.87 -15.41 9.21
C GLY A 221 -5.33 -15.60 8.79
N ILE A 222 -5.67 -15.26 7.56
CA ILE A 222 -6.95 -15.50 6.87
C ILE A 222 -6.71 -15.51 5.36
N PRO A 223 -7.60 -16.13 4.56
CA PRO A 223 -7.61 -15.93 3.11
C PRO A 223 -7.72 -14.45 2.74
N SER A 224 -7.02 -14.03 1.71
CA SER A 224 -7.06 -12.63 1.25
C SER A 224 -8.46 -12.16 0.86
N GLU A 225 -9.33 -13.05 0.40
CA GLU A 225 -10.75 -12.78 0.10
C GLU A 225 -11.57 -12.38 1.33
N ASN A 226 -11.13 -12.76 2.53
CA ASN A 226 -11.84 -12.43 3.76
C ASN A 226 -11.38 -11.10 4.41
N ILE A 227 -10.39 -10.41 3.85
CA ILE A 227 -9.89 -9.12 4.39
C ILE A 227 -11.01 -8.09 4.48
N VAL A 228 -11.75 -7.89 3.38
CA VAL A 228 -12.88 -6.95 3.34
C VAL A 228 -13.95 -7.36 4.36
N LEU A 229 -14.35 -8.63 4.38
CA LEU A 229 -15.35 -9.14 5.31
C LEU A 229 -14.93 -8.96 6.77
N GLN A 230 -13.67 -9.25 7.10
CA GLN A 230 -13.13 -9.05 8.44
C GLN A 230 -13.21 -7.58 8.85
N LYS A 231 -12.77 -6.66 8.00
CA LYS A 231 -12.80 -5.23 8.29
C LYS A 231 -14.19 -4.63 8.30
N MET A 232 -15.11 -5.12 7.46
CA MET A 232 -16.53 -4.73 7.51
C MET A 232 -17.15 -5.00 8.89
N ILE A 233 -16.77 -6.10 9.51
CA ILE A 233 -17.34 -6.54 10.81
C ILE A 233 -16.55 -5.94 11.97
N CYS A 234 -15.21 -6.01 11.92
CA CYS A 234 -14.36 -5.57 13.03
C CYS A 234 -14.08 -4.07 13.02
N GLY A 235 -14.34 -3.39 11.90
CA GLY A 235 -13.88 -2.02 11.66
C GLY A 235 -12.39 -1.94 11.38
N ASP A 236 -11.91 -0.71 11.26
CA ASP A 236 -10.49 -0.36 11.12
C ASP A 236 -10.15 0.87 11.96
N ALA A 237 -9.41 0.66 13.03
CA ALA A 237 -9.01 1.74 13.91
C ALA A 237 -8.01 2.71 13.27
N SER A 238 -7.19 2.25 12.29
CA SER A 238 -6.23 3.10 11.59
C SER A 238 -6.90 4.15 10.72
N ASP A 239 -8.06 3.82 10.16
CA ASP A 239 -8.87 4.69 9.31
C ASP A 239 -10.11 5.25 10.04
N ASN A 240 -10.17 5.04 11.35
CA ASN A 240 -11.32 5.45 12.20
C ASN A 240 -12.66 4.84 11.74
N ILE A 241 -12.63 3.65 11.15
CA ILE A 241 -13.82 2.93 10.71
C ILE A 241 -14.33 2.07 11.86
N LYS A 242 -15.56 2.33 12.30
CA LYS A 242 -16.18 1.59 13.41
C LYS A 242 -16.66 0.22 12.95
N GLY A 243 -16.42 -0.79 13.79
CA GLY A 243 -16.92 -2.14 13.61
C GLY A 243 -18.10 -2.46 14.52
N ILE A 244 -18.51 -3.71 14.52
CA ILE A 244 -19.56 -4.25 15.38
C ILE A 244 -19.06 -4.32 16.81
N LYS A 245 -19.84 -3.78 17.75
CA LYS A 245 -19.51 -3.71 19.17
C LYS A 245 -19.18 -5.09 19.75
N GLY A 246 -17.98 -5.20 20.33
CA GLY A 246 -17.50 -6.43 20.97
C GLY A 246 -17.04 -7.53 19.99
N VAL A 247 -16.88 -7.19 18.70
CA VAL A 247 -16.41 -8.09 17.66
C VAL A 247 -15.11 -7.58 17.06
N GLY A 248 -14.00 -7.86 17.71
CA GLY A 248 -12.67 -7.69 17.12
C GLY A 248 -12.21 -8.98 16.40
N GLU A 249 -11.06 -8.94 15.74
CA GLU A 249 -10.51 -10.06 14.95
C GLU A 249 -10.45 -11.38 15.74
N THR A 250 -9.99 -11.34 16.98
CA THR A 250 -9.91 -12.53 17.83
C THR A 250 -11.28 -13.14 18.10
N THR A 251 -12.29 -12.29 18.37
CA THR A 251 -13.67 -12.73 18.60
C THR A 251 -14.26 -13.30 17.33
N LEU A 252 -14.06 -12.65 16.19
CA LEU A 252 -14.56 -13.11 14.89
C LEU A 252 -14.00 -14.49 14.55
N LYS A 253 -12.68 -14.66 14.62
CA LYS A 253 -12.01 -15.94 14.33
C LYS A 253 -12.41 -17.07 15.30
N LYS A 254 -12.68 -16.73 16.56
CA LYS A 254 -13.15 -17.70 17.57
C LYS A 254 -14.58 -18.17 17.32
N LEU A 255 -15.47 -17.26 16.95
CA LEU A 255 -16.88 -17.58 16.69
C LEU A 255 -17.11 -18.24 15.34
N PHE A 256 -16.31 -17.86 14.34
CA PHE A 256 -16.43 -18.32 12.97
C PHE A 256 -15.09 -18.86 12.47
N PRO A 257 -14.64 -20.04 12.98
CA PRO A 257 -13.28 -20.54 12.69
C PRO A 257 -13.04 -20.84 11.22
N GLU A 258 -14.06 -21.04 10.42
CA GLU A 258 -13.92 -21.25 8.97
C GLU A 258 -13.35 -20.04 8.24
N ILE A 259 -13.48 -18.83 8.82
CA ILE A 259 -12.95 -17.59 8.20
C ILE A 259 -11.42 -17.61 8.01
N VAL A 260 -10.70 -18.45 8.78
CA VAL A 260 -9.24 -18.59 8.65
C VAL A 260 -8.84 -19.63 7.60
N THR A 261 -9.79 -20.44 7.10
CA THR A 261 -9.48 -21.57 6.23
C THR A 261 -10.06 -21.44 4.82
N ARG A 262 -11.18 -20.74 4.66
CA ARG A 262 -11.87 -20.56 3.38
C ARG A 262 -12.48 -19.17 3.23
N PRO A 263 -12.73 -18.73 2.01
CA PRO A 263 -13.58 -17.56 1.77
C PRO A 263 -14.96 -17.74 2.40
N MET A 264 -15.48 -16.68 3.01
CA MET A 264 -16.80 -16.61 3.61
C MET A 264 -17.53 -15.35 3.16
N THR A 265 -18.85 -15.39 3.24
CA THR A 265 -19.71 -14.22 2.97
C THR A 265 -20.31 -13.67 4.27
N LEU A 266 -20.73 -12.40 4.23
CA LEU A 266 -21.46 -11.80 5.35
C LEU A 266 -22.75 -12.58 5.70
N SER A 267 -23.44 -13.10 4.68
CA SER A 267 -24.66 -13.91 4.88
C SER A 267 -24.37 -15.20 5.65
N GLU A 268 -23.26 -15.88 5.37
CA GLU A 268 -22.83 -17.06 6.13
C GLU A 268 -22.52 -16.71 7.58
N ILE A 269 -21.78 -15.62 7.82
CA ILE A 269 -21.48 -15.13 9.18
C ILE A 269 -22.79 -14.85 9.95
N MET A 270 -23.74 -14.15 9.33
CA MET A 270 -25.03 -13.84 9.96
C MET A 270 -25.86 -15.09 10.23
N SER A 271 -25.87 -16.07 9.32
CA SER A 271 -26.55 -17.35 9.52
C SER A 271 -25.95 -18.12 10.69
N GLN A 272 -24.63 -18.28 10.70
CA GLN A 272 -23.93 -18.97 11.80
C GLN A 272 -24.12 -18.25 13.14
N ALA A 273 -24.14 -16.91 13.16
CA ALA A 273 -24.41 -16.15 14.38
C ALA A 273 -25.82 -16.44 14.95
N LYS A 274 -26.83 -16.58 14.08
CA LYS A 274 -28.19 -16.98 14.48
C LYS A 274 -28.20 -18.40 15.04
N GLU A 275 -27.59 -19.36 14.32
CA GLU A 275 -27.50 -20.76 14.72
C GLU A 275 -26.83 -20.92 16.10
N ILE A 276 -25.73 -20.19 16.34
CA ILE A 276 -25.05 -20.16 17.65
C ILE A 276 -26.01 -19.72 18.75
N ASN A 277 -26.77 -18.65 18.55
CA ASN A 277 -27.71 -18.13 19.55
C ASN A 277 -28.93 -19.05 19.73
N GLU A 278 -29.44 -19.69 18.69
CA GLU A 278 -30.50 -20.69 18.76
C GLU A 278 -30.06 -21.95 19.52
N GLN A 279 -28.85 -22.44 19.27
CA GLN A 279 -28.29 -23.57 20.01
C GLN A 279 -28.16 -23.27 21.50
N ARG A 280 -27.67 -22.06 21.85
CA ARG A 280 -27.58 -21.60 23.23
C ARG A 280 -28.97 -21.50 23.92
N ALA A 281 -29.98 -21.06 23.17
CA ALA A 281 -31.34 -21.00 23.69
C ALA A 281 -31.89 -22.40 24.00
N LYS A 282 -31.63 -23.39 23.15
CA LYS A 282 -31.96 -24.82 23.42
C LYS A 282 -31.26 -25.34 24.67
N GLU A 283 -30.06 -24.89 24.95
CA GLU A 283 -29.28 -25.20 26.15
C GLU A 283 -29.65 -24.32 27.37
N LYS A 284 -30.69 -23.50 27.26
CA LYS A 284 -31.12 -22.51 28.30
C LYS A 284 -30.03 -21.54 28.72
N LYS A 285 -29.09 -21.24 27.80
CA LYS A 285 -28.02 -20.23 27.98
C LYS A 285 -28.45 -18.90 27.34
N LYS A 286 -27.94 -17.78 27.90
CA LYS A 286 -28.16 -16.46 27.31
C LYS A 286 -27.50 -16.38 25.92
N PRO A 287 -28.11 -15.67 24.95
CA PRO A 287 -27.46 -15.40 23.67
C PRO A 287 -26.07 -14.77 23.83
N LEU A 288 -25.17 -15.07 22.91
CA LEU A 288 -23.88 -14.36 22.85
C LEU A 288 -24.09 -12.95 22.33
N LEU A 289 -23.68 -11.99 23.10
CA LEU A 289 -23.85 -10.57 22.75
C LEU A 289 -23.17 -10.22 21.41
N ALA A 290 -21.98 -10.78 21.16
CA ALA A 290 -21.28 -10.59 19.87
C ALA A 290 -22.12 -11.06 18.69
N CYS A 291 -22.73 -12.28 18.77
CA CYS A 291 -23.60 -12.78 17.72
C CYS A 291 -24.85 -11.92 17.56
N THR A 292 -25.46 -11.49 18.68
CA THR A 292 -26.62 -10.57 18.66
C THR A 292 -26.24 -9.26 17.97
N ASN A 293 -25.11 -8.67 18.36
CA ASN A 293 -24.65 -7.41 17.78
C ASN A 293 -24.33 -7.52 16.28
N ILE A 294 -23.81 -8.67 15.80
CA ILE A 294 -23.62 -8.93 14.37
C ILE A 294 -24.96 -8.93 13.62
N ILE A 295 -25.96 -9.65 14.18
CA ILE A 295 -27.30 -9.77 13.57
C ILE A 295 -28.01 -8.42 13.56
N ASP A 296 -27.97 -7.70 14.67
CA ASP A 296 -28.66 -6.43 14.90
C ASP A 296 -27.85 -5.23 14.43
N LYS A 297 -26.64 -5.46 13.88
CA LYS A 297 -25.73 -4.42 13.36
C LYS A 297 -25.42 -3.31 14.38
N VAL A 298 -25.12 -3.69 15.62
CA VAL A 298 -24.88 -2.74 16.73
C VAL A 298 -23.43 -2.24 16.71
N THR A 299 -23.26 -0.93 16.60
CA THR A 299 -21.97 -0.25 16.69
C THR A 299 -22.07 0.88 17.71
N ASP A 300 -21.08 1.05 18.59
CA ASP A 300 -21.02 2.09 19.66
C ASP A 300 -22.33 2.32 20.44
N GLY A 301 -23.17 1.27 20.58
CA GLY A 301 -24.45 1.35 21.28
C GLY A 301 -25.60 1.90 20.44
N VAL A 302 -25.38 2.18 19.16
CA VAL A 302 -26.41 2.59 18.19
C VAL A 302 -26.59 1.46 17.18
N GLN A 303 -27.84 1.16 16.83
CA GLN A 303 -28.16 0.23 15.76
C GLN A 303 -27.89 0.92 14.42
N GLY A 304 -26.82 0.47 13.73
CA GLY A 304 -26.42 1.03 12.45
C GLY A 304 -26.96 0.19 11.30
N GLU A 305 -28.16 0.47 10.80
CA GLU A 305 -28.78 -0.32 9.72
C GLU A 305 -27.85 -0.51 8.50
N ARG A 306 -27.06 0.50 8.18
CA ARG A 306 -26.21 0.52 6.99
C ARG A 306 -24.70 0.29 7.26
N ILE A 307 -24.32 -0.11 8.49
CA ILE A 307 -22.88 -0.18 8.84
C ILE A 307 -22.08 -1.09 7.90
N TYR A 308 -22.59 -2.24 7.52
CA TYR A 308 -21.90 -3.15 6.61
C TYR A 308 -21.77 -2.59 5.20
N GLU A 309 -22.77 -1.87 4.72
CA GLU A 309 -22.77 -1.24 3.40
C GLU A 309 -21.78 -0.08 3.37
N VAL A 310 -21.81 0.78 4.38
CA VAL A 310 -20.88 1.93 4.49
C VAL A 310 -19.44 1.43 4.64
N ASN A 311 -19.20 0.50 5.57
CA ASN A 311 -17.85 -0.04 5.76
C ASN A 311 -17.35 -0.72 4.47
N LYS A 312 -18.21 -1.48 3.78
CA LYS A 312 -17.84 -2.08 2.50
C LYS A 312 -17.45 -1.02 1.47
N GLN A 313 -18.24 0.02 1.29
CA GLN A 313 -17.97 1.07 0.31
C GLN A 313 -16.65 1.81 0.55
N ILE A 314 -16.21 1.88 1.82
CA ILE A 314 -14.96 2.56 2.18
C ILE A 314 -13.75 1.63 2.04
N ILE A 315 -13.93 0.34 2.35
CA ILE A 315 -12.83 -0.62 2.50
C ILE A 315 -12.57 -1.41 1.22
N ASP A 316 -13.63 -1.69 0.44
CA ASP A 316 -13.58 -2.62 -0.70
C ASP A 316 -12.92 -1.99 -1.93
N LEU A 317 -11.67 -2.34 -2.16
CA LEU A 317 -10.89 -1.90 -3.32
C LEU A 317 -11.31 -2.60 -4.63
N SER A 318 -12.24 -3.56 -4.61
CA SER A 318 -12.80 -4.11 -5.86
C SER A 318 -13.65 -3.08 -6.61
N GLU A 319 -14.13 -2.05 -5.89
CA GLU A 319 -14.84 -0.89 -6.44
C GLU A 319 -14.10 0.41 -6.05
N PRO A 320 -12.92 0.68 -6.66
CA PRO A 320 -12.07 1.78 -6.28
C PRO A 320 -12.71 3.14 -6.54
N LEU A 321 -12.49 4.06 -5.61
CA LEU A 321 -13.09 5.38 -5.63
C LEU A 321 -12.19 6.35 -6.41
N LEU A 322 -12.49 6.56 -7.67
CA LEU A 322 -11.78 7.50 -8.54
C LEU A 322 -12.71 8.52 -9.16
N THR A 323 -12.18 9.72 -9.36
CA THR A 323 -12.81 10.71 -10.23
C THR A 323 -12.81 10.24 -11.69
N LYS A 324 -13.67 10.83 -12.50
CA LYS A 324 -13.70 10.50 -13.94
C LYS A 324 -12.36 10.81 -14.61
N ASP A 325 -11.80 11.97 -14.30
CA ASP A 325 -10.54 12.44 -14.89
C ASP A 325 -9.36 11.51 -14.49
N ALA A 326 -9.34 11.02 -13.25
CA ALA A 326 -8.33 10.06 -12.82
C ALA A 326 -8.41 8.72 -13.59
N LYS A 327 -9.62 8.25 -13.89
CA LYS A 327 -9.82 7.04 -14.70
C LYS A 327 -9.30 7.24 -16.12
N GLU A 328 -9.70 8.34 -16.77
CA GLU A 328 -9.28 8.67 -18.14
C GLU A 328 -7.76 8.83 -18.24
N GLU A 329 -7.14 9.45 -17.24
CA GLU A 329 -5.69 9.61 -17.17
C GLU A 329 -4.98 8.27 -16.99
N LEU A 330 -5.46 7.40 -16.09
CA LEU A 330 -4.86 6.09 -15.86
C LEU A 330 -5.03 5.17 -17.08
N ASP A 331 -6.20 5.15 -17.71
CA ASP A 331 -6.44 4.39 -18.95
C ASP A 331 -5.47 4.83 -20.05
N ALA A 332 -5.31 6.14 -20.25
CA ALA A 332 -4.36 6.68 -21.22
C ALA A 332 -2.92 6.26 -20.89
N ASN A 333 -2.54 6.25 -19.60
CA ASN A 333 -1.23 5.81 -19.15
C ASN A 333 -0.98 4.31 -19.36
N MET A 334 -2.02 3.47 -19.21
CA MET A 334 -1.91 2.02 -19.41
C MET A 334 -1.76 1.65 -20.90
N ASP A 335 -2.35 2.41 -21.79
CA ASP A 335 -2.44 2.09 -23.22
C ASP A 335 -1.40 2.81 -24.10
N SER A 336 -0.65 3.74 -23.55
CA SER A 336 0.32 4.53 -24.31
C SER A 336 1.77 4.22 -23.93
N PRO A 337 2.70 4.15 -24.92
CA PRO A 337 4.12 4.08 -24.61
C PRO A 337 4.60 5.37 -23.94
N LEU A 338 5.60 5.26 -23.07
CA LEU A 338 6.30 6.43 -22.55
C LEU A 338 7.11 7.11 -23.65
N ASP A 339 6.96 8.42 -23.78
CA ASP A 339 7.78 9.20 -24.71
C ASP A 339 9.25 9.21 -24.22
N PRO A 340 10.21 8.69 -25.03
CA PRO A 340 11.60 8.69 -24.66
C PRO A 340 12.30 10.03 -24.92
N THR A 341 11.67 11.01 -25.57
CA THR A 341 12.32 12.27 -25.94
C THR A 341 12.62 13.14 -24.75
N ASP A 342 11.71 13.15 -23.75
CA ASP A 342 11.83 13.95 -22.55
C ASP A 342 12.41 13.17 -21.35
N ARG A 343 12.65 11.86 -21.51
CA ARG A 343 13.11 10.95 -20.45
C ARG A 343 14.49 10.42 -20.76
N ASN A 344 15.49 10.87 -20.01
CA ASN A 344 16.86 10.44 -20.25
C ASN A 344 17.76 10.64 -19.01
N PHE A 345 18.87 9.94 -19.02
CA PHE A 345 19.84 9.98 -17.94
C PHE A 345 20.58 11.31 -17.79
N SER A 346 20.66 12.13 -18.83
CA SER A 346 21.25 13.46 -18.73
C SER A 346 20.40 14.37 -17.87
N ASN A 347 19.08 14.23 -17.93
CA ASN A 347 18.16 14.95 -17.04
C ASN A 347 18.40 14.57 -15.57
N ILE A 348 18.62 13.28 -15.28
CA ILE A 348 18.95 12.82 -13.92
C ILE A 348 20.26 13.46 -13.46
N TYR A 349 21.27 13.49 -14.33
CA TYR A 349 22.53 14.14 -14.00
C TYR A 349 22.33 15.62 -13.64
N ASN A 350 21.53 16.35 -14.43
CA ASN A 350 21.23 17.75 -14.16
C ASN A 350 20.49 17.95 -12.81
N ILE A 351 19.49 17.10 -12.52
CA ILE A 351 18.77 17.13 -11.23
C ILE A 351 19.73 16.89 -10.07
N VAL A 352 20.58 15.90 -10.21
CA VAL A 352 21.57 15.53 -9.18
C VAL A 352 22.58 16.64 -8.94
N GLN A 353 23.01 17.37 -10.00
CA GLN A 353 23.88 18.54 -9.89
C GLN A 353 23.17 19.70 -9.21
N GLU A 354 21.94 20.01 -9.64
CA GLU A 354 21.17 21.13 -9.13
C GLU A 354 20.93 21.01 -7.62
N PHE A 355 20.52 19.82 -7.17
CA PHE A 355 20.25 19.56 -5.75
C PHE A 355 21.47 19.06 -4.96
N LYS A 356 22.66 19.01 -5.59
CA LYS A 356 23.94 18.59 -4.97
C LYS A 356 23.85 17.23 -4.26
N ILE A 357 23.17 16.27 -4.88
CA ILE A 357 22.95 14.93 -4.36
C ILE A 357 24.15 14.05 -4.75
N SER A 358 25.31 14.31 -4.16
CA SER A 358 26.61 13.73 -4.54
C SER A 358 26.70 12.21 -4.44
N PHE A 359 25.91 11.58 -3.59
CA PHE A 359 25.91 10.12 -3.44
C PHE A 359 25.38 9.37 -4.66
N LEU A 360 24.62 10.03 -5.54
CA LEU A 360 24.21 9.49 -6.83
C LEU A 360 25.33 9.62 -7.90
N TYR A 361 26.43 10.32 -7.62
CA TYR A 361 27.57 10.49 -8.51
C TYR A 361 28.60 9.37 -8.48
N ASP A 362 28.57 8.49 -7.48
CA ASP A 362 29.51 7.40 -7.42
C ASP A 362 29.38 6.55 -8.69
N GLU A 363 30.34 6.66 -9.63
CA GLU A 363 30.31 5.99 -10.93
C GLU A 363 30.06 4.49 -10.82
N ASN A 364 30.50 3.86 -9.72
CA ASN A 364 30.26 2.44 -9.47
C ASN A 364 28.79 2.16 -9.09
N LYS A 365 28.13 3.08 -8.41
CA LYS A 365 26.70 2.97 -8.02
C LYS A 365 25.77 3.37 -9.15
N PHE A 366 26.13 4.41 -9.88
CA PHE A 366 25.39 4.89 -11.04
C PHE A 366 25.30 3.79 -12.12
N GLY A 367 26.40 3.07 -12.38
CA GLY A 367 26.41 1.96 -13.35
C GLY A 367 25.50 0.79 -12.99
N ASN A 368 25.25 0.53 -11.69
CA ASN A 368 24.31 -0.49 -11.23
C ASN A 368 22.85 -0.04 -11.37
N LEU A 369 22.57 1.22 -11.05
CA LEU A 369 21.27 1.85 -11.20
C LEU A 369 20.77 1.74 -12.65
N PHE A 370 21.63 2.05 -13.61
CA PHE A 370 21.29 1.98 -15.03
C PHE A 370 21.01 0.56 -15.54
N GLY A 371 21.57 -0.47 -14.89
CA GLY A 371 21.41 -1.85 -15.35
C GLY A 371 19.98 -2.38 -15.26
N CYS A 372 19.29 -2.14 -14.16
CA CYS A 372 17.92 -2.62 -13.95
C CYS A 372 16.88 -1.72 -14.66
N PHE A 373 17.06 -0.39 -14.57
CA PHE A 373 16.18 0.54 -15.27
C PHE A 373 16.39 0.54 -16.78
N GLY A 374 17.63 0.28 -17.26
CA GLY A 374 17.88 0.06 -18.69
C GLY A 374 17.10 -1.12 -19.26
N ARG A 375 16.97 -2.20 -18.48
CA ARG A 375 16.12 -3.34 -18.84
C ARG A 375 14.64 -3.00 -18.88
N LEU A 376 14.16 -2.23 -17.88
CA LEU A 376 12.78 -1.74 -17.87
C LEU A 376 12.48 -0.89 -19.12
N ILE A 377 13.37 0.04 -19.48
CA ILE A 377 13.25 0.87 -20.68
C ILE A 377 13.15 0.03 -21.94
N GLU A 378 14.01 -0.98 -22.07
CA GLU A 378 14.02 -1.86 -23.25
C GLU A 378 12.75 -2.71 -23.35
N ASN A 379 12.28 -3.24 -22.22
CA ASN A 379 11.04 -4.01 -22.15
C ASN A 379 9.83 -3.16 -22.51
N GLU A 380 9.73 -1.94 -21.98
CA GLU A 380 8.68 -0.97 -22.28
C GLU A 380 8.62 -0.68 -23.79
N LYS A 381 9.77 -0.36 -24.40
CA LYS A 381 9.85 -0.11 -25.83
C LYS A 381 9.46 -1.32 -26.69
N ASN A 382 9.82 -2.51 -26.26
CA ASN A 382 9.52 -3.74 -27.00
C ASN A 382 8.05 -4.14 -26.87
N PHE A 383 7.42 -3.85 -25.73
CA PHE A 383 6.02 -4.14 -25.49
C PHE A 383 5.12 -3.40 -26.48
N PHE A 384 5.28 -2.08 -26.61
CA PHE A 384 4.45 -1.24 -27.48
C PHE A 384 4.82 -1.30 -28.99
N LYS A 385 5.96 -1.88 -29.36
CA LYS A 385 6.27 -2.12 -30.77
C LYS A 385 5.52 -3.32 -31.36
N LYS A 386 4.98 -4.19 -30.51
CA LYS A 386 4.34 -5.45 -30.89
C LYS A 386 2.82 -5.43 -30.71
N SER A 387 2.29 -4.46 -29.98
CA SER A 387 0.86 -4.14 -29.86
C SER A 387 0.45 -3.19 -31.00
#